data_43de680c6c5be6f857b36e5aa2df1e8c
#
_entry.id   43de680c6c5be6f857b36e5aa2df1e8c
#
_cell.length_a   1.000
_cell.length_b   1.000
_cell.length_c   1.000
_cell.angle_alpha   90.00
_cell.angle_beta   90.00
_cell.angle_gamma   90.00
#
_symmetry.space_group_name_H-M   'P 1'
#
loop_
_entity.id
_entity.type
_entity.pdbx_description
1 polymer ?
#
loop_
_entity_poly.entity_id
_entity_poly.type
_entity_poly.pdbx_seq_one_letter_code
_entity_poly.pdbx_strand_id
1 'polypeptide(L)'
;MKANNHVVIVGGGAAGLSAALFASRAGARVTMLEKNEKFGKKLYITGKGRCNLCNACDVETFLKNVQRNPRFLYSALRFLSPEDLQRLVNDLGCPTKVERGNRVFPVSDHASDVSRAFLDGLKGQALKINAEVLGVAVEDGRVTGVRLQDRLLPCDAVILATGGVSYPATGSTGDGLRFARELGHTVTDLRPSLVPLEIKEAWPRQLQGLSLKNICLTAAVHDKIKYCEQGEMLFTHFGISGPLVLSLSSVLATADWKDVKLSLDLKPALTHEQLDARVLRDFGEAPRKQLQNLLPALLPSRMAEIFPALCNVNPTKQPAQITAAERARIVGALKCLPMTVTGARGFEEAVVTCGGVSVKEVTPATLMSKKVKGLFFAGEMLDVDAFTGGFNLQIAFSTGALAGNSAALYETEEQA
;
A
#
# COMPACT_ATOMS: atom_id res chain seq x y z
N MET A 1 28.78 16.91 -27.86
CA MET A 1 27.30 17.08 -27.76
C MET A 1 26.79 15.95 -26.91
N LYS A 2 26.06 16.22 -25.80
CA LYS A 2 25.43 15.11 -25.03
C LYS A 2 24.45 14.41 -25.97
N ALA A 3 24.59 13.11 -26.12
CA ALA A 3 23.63 12.30 -26.88
C ALA A 3 22.25 12.49 -26.32
N ASN A 4 21.29 12.81 -27.16
CA ASN A 4 19.91 13.07 -26.79
C ASN A 4 19.17 11.73 -26.82
N ASN A 5 19.38 10.90 -25.79
CA ASN A 5 18.76 9.55 -25.68
C ASN A 5 17.27 9.61 -25.90
N HIS A 6 16.74 8.70 -26.68
CA HIS A 6 15.31 8.44 -26.77
C HIS A 6 14.89 7.46 -25.69
N VAL A 7 14.22 7.94 -24.67
CA VAL A 7 13.70 7.13 -23.55
C VAL A 7 12.21 6.85 -23.76
N VAL A 8 11.85 5.58 -23.85
CA VAL A 8 10.44 5.16 -23.88
C VAL A 8 10.01 4.69 -22.48
N ILE A 9 8.92 5.26 -22.00
CA ILE A 9 8.33 4.92 -20.70
C ILE A 9 7.01 4.19 -20.91
N VAL A 10 6.92 3.00 -20.37
CA VAL A 10 5.73 2.13 -20.48
C VAL A 10 4.94 2.21 -19.17
N GLY A 11 3.75 2.80 -19.23
CA GLY A 11 2.86 3.07 -18.11
C GLY A 11 2.92 4.53 -17.63
N GLY A 12 1.77 5.17 -17.61
CA GLY A 12 1.58 6.59 -17.27
C GLY A 12 1.07 6.81 -15.83
N GLY A 13 1.42 5.92 -14.87
CA GLY A 13 1.14 6.08 -13.45
C GLY A 13 2.12 7.00 -12.74
N ALA A 14 2.11 7.02 -11.40
CA ALA A 14 2.99 7.87 -10.58
C ALA A 14 4.48 7.71 -10.94
N ALA A 15 4.94 6.46 -11.06
CA ALA A 15 6.32 6.16 -11.43
C ALA A 15 6.66 6.62 -12.84
N GLY A 16 5.76 6.38 -13.82
CA GLY A 16 5.98 6.79 -15.21
C GLY A 16 5.98 8.30 -15.39
N LEU A 17 5.06 9.02 -14.76
CA LEU A 17 5.01 10.50 -14.78
C LEU A 17 6.29 11.10 -14.19
N SER A 18 6.76 10.57 -13.06
CA SER A 18 8.02 11.00 -12.46
C SER A 18 9.22 10.67 -13.35
N ALA A 19 9.28 9.45 -13.90
CA ALA A 19 10.34 9.03 -14.80
C ALA A 19 10.41 9.94 -16.03
N ALA A 20 9.26 10.24 -16.64
CA ALA A 20 9.19 11.14 -17.81
C ALA A 20 9.71 12.54 -17.50
N LEU A 21 9.29 13.10 -16.35
CA LEU A 21 9.71 14.44 -15.94
C LEU A 21 11.22 14.52 -15.73
N PHE A 22 11.81 13.56 -15.02
CA PHE A 22 13.24 13.58 -14.74
C PHE A 22 14.09 13.21 -15.95
N ALA A 23 13.64 12.31 -16.83
CA ALA A 23 14.30 12.04 -18.09
C ALA A 23 14.31 13.28 -19.00
N SER A 24 13.19 13.98 -19.11
CA SER A 24 13.08 15.23 -19.87
C SER A 24 13.98 16.33 -19.32
N ARG A 25 14.00 16.51 -17.99
CA ARG A 25 14.88 17.48 -17.31
C ARG A 25 16.37 17.18 -17.51
N ALA A 26 16.71 15.89 -17.63
CA ALA A 26 18.08 15.46 -17.92
C ALA A 26 18.45 15.57 -19.41
N GLY A 27 17.54 16.04 -20.28
CA GLY A 27 17.79 16.34 -21.70
C GLY A 27 17.44 15.19 -22.65
N ALA A 28 16.77 14.12 -22.20
CA ALA A 28 16.33 13.06 -23.09
C ALA A 28 15.08 13.45 -23.90
N ARG A 29 14.96 12.88 -25.09
CA ARG A 29 13.70 12.84 -25.82
C ARG A 29 12.81 11.74 -25.19
N VAL A 30 11.63 12.10 -24.68
CA VAL A 30 10.76 11.20 -23.98
C VAL A 30 9.54 10.82 -24.83
N THR A 31 9.23 9.52 -24.85
CA THR A 31 7.93 9.01 -25.31
C THR A 31 7.30 8.20 -24.17
N MET A 32 6.16 8.66 -23.64
CA MET A 32 5.41 7.92 -22.63
C MET A 32 4.18 7.27 -23.26
N LEU A 33 4.01 5.96 -23.02
CA LEU A 33 2.95 5.13 -23.57
C LEU A 33 2.04 4.64 -22.44
N GLU A 34 0.75 4.95 -22.50
CA GLU A 34 -0.27 4.51 -21.57
C GLU A 34 -1.37 3.79 -22.33
N LYS A 35 -1.73 2.58 -21.90
CA LYS A 35 -2.79 1.79 -22.55
C LYS A 35 -4.20 2.29 -22.29
N ASN A 36 -4.42 2.97 -21.16
CA ASN A 36 -5.72 3.55 -20.81
C ASN A 36 -5.97 4.87 -21.57
N GLU A 37 -7.21 5.35 -21.43
CA GLU A 37 -7.71 6.61 -21.99
C GLU A 37 -7.18 7.86 -21.28
N LYS A 38 -6.46 7.71 -20.16
CA LYS A 38 -5.85 8.83 -19.41
C LYS A 38 -4.64 8.39 -18.59
N PHE A 39 -3.73 9.31 -18.36
CA PHE A 39 -2.60 9.14 -17.46
C PHE A 39 -3.05 9.20 -15.99
N GLY A 40 -2.31 8.50 -15.12
CA GLY A 40 -2.53 8.57 -13.68
C GLY A 40 -3.81 7.89 -13.19
N LYS A 41 -4.45 6.99 -13.94
CA LYS A 41 -5.75 6.41 -13.60
C LYS A 41 -5.82 5.86 -12.17
N LYS A 42 -4.76 5.16 -11.70
CA LYS A 42 -4.69 4.67 -10.31
C LYS A 42 -4.48 5.81 -9.29
N LEU A 43 -3.80 6.90 -9.64
CA LEU A 43 -3.65 8.06 -8.74
C LEU A 43 -5.00 8.65 -8.33
N TYR A 44 -5.98 8.70 -9.25
CA TYR A 44 -7.31 9.26 -8.99
C TYR A 44 -8.10 8.54 -7.91
N ILE A 45 -7.79 7.28 -7.59
CA ILE A 45 -8.48 6.52 -6.53
C ILE A 45 -7.70 6.52 -5.21
N THR A 46 -6.43 6.95 -5.22
CA THR A 46 -5.60 6.95 -4.01
C THR A 46 -6.08 8.00 -3.00
N GLY A 47 -5.92 7.71 -1.70
CA GLY A 47 -6.32 8.63 -0.64
C GLY A 47 -7.80 9.01 -0.70
N LYS A 48 -8.68 8.14 -1.21
CA LYS A 48 -10.12 8.40 -1.44
C LYS A 48 -10.35 9.56 -2.43
N GLY A 49 -9.59 9.59 -3.51
CA GLY A 49 -9.67 10.62 -4.55
C GLY A 49 -8.81 11.86 -4.29
N ARG A 50 -8.13 11.93 -3.14
CA ARG A 50 -7.34 13.09 -2.72
C ARG A 50 -5.85 12.98 -3.07
N CYS A 51 -5.34 11.81 -3.39
CA CYS A 51 -3.91 11.50 -3.58
C CYS A 51 -3.08 11.75 -2.32
N ASN A 52 -2.90 10.73 -1.47
CA ASN A 52 -1.92 10.79 -0.39
C ASN A 52 -0.50 10.66 -0.97
N LEU A 53 0.05 11.79 -1.41
CA LEU A 53 1.24 11.92 -2.24
C LEU A 53 2.48 11.25 -1.63
N CYS A 54 2.74 11.54 -0.35
CA CYS A 54 3.86 11.01 0.40
C CYS A 54 3.59 11.08 1.91
N ASN A 55 4.58 10.70 2.72
CA ASN A 55 4.63 10.93 4.15
C ASN A 55 5.76 11.91 4.47
N ALA A 56 5.49 12.99 5.19
CA ALA A 56 6.44 14.03 5.55
C ALA A 56 7.37 13.59 6.70
N CYS A 57 8.01 12.44 6.55
CA CYS A 57 9.02 11.93 7.49
C CYS A 57 10.41 11.90 6.84
N ASP A 58 11.45 11.77 7.65
CA ASP A 58 12.80 11.55 7.17
C ASP A 58 12.97 10.16 6.51
N VAL A 59 14.06 9.98 5.75
CA VAL A 59 14.33 8.76 4.99
C VAL A 59 14.47 7.53 5.89
N GLU A 60 15.04 7.66 7.09
CA GLU A 60 15.22 6.52 7.98
C GLU A 60 13.89 6.06 8.58
N THR A 61 13.05 6.98 8.98
CA THR A 61 11.67 6.71 9.42
C THR A 61 10.86 6.12 8.26
N PHE A 62 11.04 6.63 7.05
CA PHE A 62 10.42 6.10 5.85
C PHE A 62 10.76 4.62 5.65
N LEU A 63 12.05 4.27 5.67
CA LEU A 63 12.53 2.91 5.44
C LEU A 63 12.01 1.90 6.49
N LYS A 64 11.74 2.32 7.73
CA LYS A 64 11.10 1.49 8.75
C LYS A 64 9.66 1.09 8.40
N ASN A 65 9.00 1.85 7.53
CA ASN A 65 7.65 1.58 7.07
C ASN A 65 7.59 0.76 5.77
N VAL A 66 8.74 0.45 5.18
CA VAL A 66 8.86 -0.43 4.01
C VAL A 66 8.97 -1.87 4.47
N GLN A 67 8.05 -2.72 4.01
CA GLN A 67 7.94 -4.11 4.47
C GLN A 67 8.91 -5.04 3.75
N ARG A 68 9.23 -4.71 2.47
CA ARG A 68 10.10 -5.53 1.63
C ARG A 68 11.24 -4.72 1.06
N ASN A 69 12.44 -5.29 1.17
CA ASN A 69 13.66 -4.76 0.54
C ASN A 69 13.93 -3.27 0.83
N PRO A 70 13.77 -2.75 2.08
CA PRO A 70 13.89 -1.31 2.37
C PRO A 70 15.23 -0.72 1.92
N ARG A 71 16.34 -1.46 2.11
CA ARG A 71 17.67 -0.98 1.75
C ARG A 71 17.85 -0.70 0.26
N PHE A 72 17.09 -1.39 -0.59
CA PHE A 72 17.12 -1.17 -2.04
C PHE A 72 16.67 0.24 -2.41
N LEU A 73 15.77 0.83 -1.66
CA LEU A 73 15.18 2.15 -1.93
C LEU A 73 16.07 3.33 -1.53
N TYR A 74 17.18 3.08 -0.84
CA TYR A 74 18.01 4.14 -0.27
C TYR A 74 18.47 5.17 -1.32
N SER A 75 18.96 4.71 -2.48
CA SER A 75 19.40 5.60 -3.57
C SER A 75 18.24 6.41 -4.15
N ALA A 76 17.09 5.78 -4.37
CA ALA A 76 15.91 6.47 -4.91
C ALA A 76 15.37 7.53 -3.94
N LEU A 77 15.29 7.21 -2.64
CA LEU A 77 14.85 8.16 -1.62
C LEU A 77 15.85 9.29 -1.33
N ARG A 78 17.14 9.07 -1.58
CA ARG A 78 18.14 10.15 -1.55
C ARG A 78 18.08 11.03 -2.78
N PHE A 79 17.71 10.46 -3.93
CA PHE A 79 17.56 11.21 -5.17
C PHE A 79 16.31 12.10 -5.18
N LEU A 80 15.20 11.59 -4.64
CA LEU A 80 13.95 12.33 -4.47
C LEU A 80 13.33 11.95 -3.12
N SER A 81 13.69 12.67 -2.07
CA SER A 81 13.16 12.47 -0.71
C SER A 81 11.69 12.91 -0.59
N PRO A 82 10.99 12.56 0.51
CA PRO A 82 9.64 13.07 0.75
C PRO A 82 9.55 14.61 0.76
N GLU A 83 10.57 15.29 1.28
CA GLU A 83 10.65 16.76 1.27
C GLU A 83 10.85 17.29 -0.16
N ASP A 84 11.77 16.67 -0.93
CA ASP A 84 12.01 17.07 -2.31
C ASP A 84 10.81 16.85 -3.21
N LEU A 85 10.05 15.74 -2.98
CA LEU A 85 8.81 15.49 -3.72
C LEU A 85 7.75 16.55 -3.43
N GLN A 86 7.58 16.96 -2.16
CA GLN A 86 6.66 18.05 -1.80
C GLN A 86 7.07 19.35 -2.49
N ARG A 87 8.35 19.70 -2.42
CA ARG A 87 8.91 20.89 -3.10
C ARG A 87 8.66 20.83 -4.60
N LEU A 88 8.99 19.71 -5.23
CA LEU A 88 8.77 19.48 -6.66
C LEU A 88 7.32 19.70 -7.08
N VAL A 89 6.37 19.11 -6.36
CA VAL A 89 4.93 19.20 -6.68
C VAL A 89 4.41 20.62 -6.46
N ASN A 90 4.89 21.33 -5.43
CA ASN A 90 4.59 22.74 -5.20
C ASN A 90 5.12 23.60 -6.35
N ASP A 91 6.37 23.38 -6.79
CA ASP A 91 7.02 24.11 -7.90
C ASP A 91 6.31 23.84 -9.25
N LEU A 92 5.71 22.69 -9.41
CA LEU A 92 4.87 22.36 -10.57
C LEU A 92 3.47 23.00 -10.51
N GLY A 93 3.19 23.83 -9.49
CA GLY A 93 1.94 24.56 -9.35
C GLY A 93 0.80 23.80 -8.64
N CYS A 94 1.13 22.72 -7.93
CA CYS A 94 0.17 21.98 -7.10
C CYS A 94 0.54 22.08 -5.61
N PRO A 95 0.07 23.10 -4.87
CA PRO A 95 0.38 23.29 -3.46
C PRO A 95 -0.05 22.10 -2.61
N THR A 96 0.78 21.72 -1.65
CA THR A 96 0.54 20.57 -0.75
C THR A 96 0.34 21.01 0.70
N LYS A 97 -0.35 20.17 1.48
CA LYS A 97 -0.57 20.32 2.92
C LYS A 97 -0.23 19.02 3.64
N VAL A 98 0.24 19.14 4.90
CA VAL A 98 0.50 18.00 5.78
C VAL A 98 -0.68 17.83 6.74
N GLU A 99 -1.22 16.62 6.83
CA GLU A 99 -2.30 16.26 7.74
C GLU A 99 -1.80 15.29 8.84
N ARG A 100 -2.70 14.94 9.77
CA ARG A 100 -2.40 13.99 10.88
C ARG A 100 -1.71 12.73 10.36
N GLY A 101 -0.65 12.29 11.04
CA GLY A 101 0.17 11.14 10.67
C GLY A 101 1.14 11.46 9.53
N ASN A 102 1.54 12.72 9.38
CA ASN A 102 2.48 13.23 8.38
C ASN A 102 2.06 12.92 6.93
N ARG A 103 0.78 12.71 6.68
CA ARG A 103 0.26 12.43 5.34
C ARG A 103 0.19 13.71 4.53
N VAL A 104 0.72 13.67 3.32
CA VAL A 104 0.78 14.82 2.41
C VAL A 104 -0.29 14.70 1.34
N PHE A 105 -1.11 15.75 1.20
CA PHE A 105 -2.16 15.86 0.20
C PHE A 105 -2.04 17.17 -0.58
N PRO A 106 -2.55 17.27 -1.81
CA PRO A 106 -2.75 18.57 -2.44
C PRO A 106 -3.75 19.41 -1.63
N VAL A 107 -3.53 20.72 -1.59
CA VAL A 107 -4.43 21.65 -0.86
C VAL A 107 -5.85 21.59 -1.41
N SER A 108 -6.00 21.37 -2.71
CA SER A 108 -7.29 21.21 -3.39
C SER A 108 -8.07 19.96 -3.02
N ASP A 109 -7.43 18.97 -2.38
CA ASP A 109 -7.97 17.62 -2.13
C ASP A 109 -8.38 16.85 -3.40
N HIS A 110 -7.79 17.19 -4.56
CA HIS A 110 -8.06 16.55 -5.84
C HIS A 110 -6.79 15.86 -6.41
N ALA A 111 -6.83 14.54 -6.56
CA ALA A 111 -5.74 13.75 -7.16
C ALA A 111 -5.44 14.17 -8.62
N SER A 112 -6.44 14.73 -9.32
CA SER A 112 -6.29 15.26 -10.68
C SER A 112 -5.24 16.36 -10.79
N ASP A 113 -5.10 17.19 -9.76
CA ASP A 113 -4.19 18.33 -9.80
C ASP A 113 -2.72 17.89 -9.70
N VAL A 114 -2.44 16.83 -8.93
CA VAL A 114 -1.12 16.19 -8.93
C VAL A 114 -0.78 15.65 -10.32
N SER A 115 -1.69 14.89 -10.93
CA SER A 115 -1.49 14.35 -12.28
C SER A 115 -1.28 15.45 -13.32
N ARG A 116 -2.09 16.50 -13.27
CA ARG A 116 -1.98 17.67 -14.18
C ARG A 116 -0.65 18.38 -14.02
N ALA A 117 -0.18 18.60 -12.78
CA ALA A 117 1.10 19.26 -12.51
C ALA A 117 2.28 18.55 -13.19
N PHE A 118 2.32 17.21 -13.10
CA PHE A 118 3.34 16.44 -13.83
C PHE A 118 3.18 16.53 -15.35
N LEU A 119 1.96 16.43 -15.87
CA LEU A 119 1.70 16.53 -17.32
C LEU A 119 2.05 17.90 -17.89
N ASP A 120 1.76 18.97 -17.15
CA ASP A 120 2.14 20.33 -17.54
C ASP A 120 3.67 20.50 -17.58
N GLY A 121 4.40 19.84 -16.68
CA GLY A 121 5.85 19.79 -16.68
C GLY A 121 6.46 18.98 -17.84
N LEU A 122 5.63 18.22 -18.58
CA LEU A 122 6.01 17.38 -19.72
C LEU A 122 5.62 17.97 -21.08
N LYS A 123 5.20 19.23 -21.13
CA LYS A 123 4.86 19.90 -22.38
C LYS A 123 6.03 19.85 -23.37
N GLY A 124 5.74 19.43 -24.62
CA GLY A 124 6.75 19.23 -25.66
C GLY A 124 7.30 17.80 -25.78
N GLN A 125 6.95 16.90 -24.86
CA GLN A 125 7.28 15.48 -24.96
C GLN A 125 6.15 14.67 -25.63
N ALA A 126 6.45 13.48 -26.14
CA ALA A 126 5.48 12.62 -26.81
C ALA A 126 4.70 11.78 -25.77
N LEU A 127 3.50 12.24 -25.41
CA LEU A 127 2.61 11.56 -24.46
C LEU A 127 1.46 10.88 -25.23
N LYS A 128 1.33 9.54 -25.16
CA LYS A 128 0.35 8.76 -25.91
C LYS A 128 -0.52 7.93 -24.98
N ILE A 129 -1.80 8.16 -25.02
CA ILE A 129 -2.85 7.33 -24.40
C ILE A 129 -3.39 6.33 -25.42
N ASN A 130 -4.14 5.32 -24.98
CA ASN A 130 -4.64 4.22 -25.79
C ASN A 130 -3.51 3.56 -26.63
N ALA A 131 -2.30 3.51 -26.05
CA ALA A 131 -1.10 3.00 -26.67
C ALA A 131 -0.59 1.78 -25.90
N GLU A 132 -1.08 0.61 -26.29
CA GLU A 132 -0.70 -0.64 -25.66
C GLU A 132 0.66 -1.11 -26.16
N VAL A 133 1.56 -1.41 -25.22
CA VAL A 133 2.86 -2.03 -25.49
C VAL A 133 2.69 -3.54 -25.38
N LEU A 134 3.16 -4.28 -26.37
CA LEU A 134 3.06 -5.75 -26.44
C LEU A 134 4.34 -6.44 -25.94
N GLY A 135 5.46 -5.73 -25.87
CA GLY A 135 6.73 -6.26 -25.41
C GLY A 135 7.89 -5.29 -25.61
N VAL A 136 9.06 -5.66 -25.10
CA VAL A 136 10.32 -4.96 -25.29
C VAL A 136 11.16 -5.73 -26.31
N ALA A 137 11.74 -5.05 -27.28
CA ALA A 137 12.67 -5.62 -28.24
C ALA A 137 14.10 -5.52 -27.67
N VAL A 138 14.82 -6.64 -27.75
CA VAL A 138 16.20 -6.76 -27.24
C VAL A 138 17.04 -7.49 -28.28
N GLU A 139 18.21 -6.95 -28.60
CA GLU A 139 19.22 -7.57 -29.43
C GLU A 139 20.56 -7.53 -28.68
N ASP A 140 21.31 -8.61 -28.70
CA ASP A 140 22.62 -8.75 -28.02
C ASP A 140 22.62 -8.29 -26.53
N GLY A 141 21.50 -8.58 -25.81
CA GLY A 141 21.35 -8.23 -24.40
C GLY A 141 21.09 -6.74 -24.14
N ARG A 142 20.73 -5.96 -25.17
CA ARG A 142 20.43 -4.53 -25.10
C ARG A 142 19.05 -4.22 -25.67
N VAL A 143 18.36 -3.27 -25.06
CA VAL A 143 17.11 -2.72 -25.60
C VAL A 143 17.34 -2.08 -26.96
N THR A 144 16.46 -2.38 -27.93
CA THR A 144 16.40 -1.73 -29.24
C THR A 144 15.09 -0.99 -29.48
N GLY A 145 14.06 -1.26 -28.68
CA GLY A 145 12.77 -0.59 -28.79
C GLY A 145 11.63 -1.27 -28.03
N VAL A 146 10.42 -0.80 -28.26
CA VAL A 146 9.17 -1.42 -27.75
C VAL A 146 8.28 -1.84 -28.91
N ARG A 147 7.63 -3.01 -28.78
CA ARG A 147 6.69 -3.52 -29.75
C ARG A 147 5.29 -2.98 -29.49
N LEU A 148 4.73 -2.29 -30.44
CA LEU A 148 3.34 -1.90 -30.50
C LEU A 148 2.58 -2.84 -31.45
N GLN A 149 1.28 -2.67 -31.57
CA GLN A 149 0.42 -3.54 -32.39
C GLN A 149 0.81 -3.48 -33.89
N ASP A 150 1.19 -2.31 -34.37
CA ASP A 150 1.44 -2.00 -35.77
C ASP A 150 2.93 -1.81 -36.13
N ARG A 151 3.81 -1.66 -35.14
CA ARG A 151 5.22 -1.30 -35.38
C ARG A 151 6.13 -1.54 -34.19
N LEU A 152 7.43 -1.55 -34.48
CA LEU A 152 8.50 -1.35 -33.50
C LEU A 152 8.74 0.15 -33.34
N LEU A 153 8.76 0.65 -32.11
CA LEU A 153 9.19 1.99 -31.76
C LEU A 153 10.65 1.92 -31.27
N PRO A 154 11.63 2.33 -32.07
CA PRO A 154 13.04 2.29 -31.66
C PRO A 154 13.34 3.26 -30.52
N CYS A 155 14.22 2.87 -29.59
CA CYS A 155 14.69 3.73 -28.52
C CYS A 155 16.01 3.22 -27.91
N ASP A 156 16.71 4.10 -27.19
CA ASP A 156 17.96 3.80 -26.52
C ASP A 156 17.76 3.17 -25.14
N ALA A 157 16.64 3.51 -24.48
CA ALA A 157 16.30 2.99 -23.17
C ALA A 157 14.77 2.83 -22.99
N VAL A 158 14.39 1.83 -22.21
CA VAL A 158 12.99 1.56 -21.81
C VAL A 158 12.86 1.56 -20.29
N ILE A 159 11.88 2.30 -19.79
CA ILE A 159 11.49 2.27 -18.38
C ILE A 159 10.13 1.56 -18.26
N LEU A 160 10.10 0.39 -17.59
CA LEU A 160 8.87 -0.28 -17.27
C LEU A 160 8.31 0.28 -15.94
N ALA A 161 7.16 0.95 -16.00
CA ALA A 161 6.48 1.62 -14.90
C ALA A 161 4.98 1.27 -14.87
N THR A 162 4.63 0.04 -15.25
CA THR A 162 3.24 -0.41 -15.46
C THR A 162 2.48 -0.74 -14.16
N GLY A 163 3.13 -0.64 -13.01
CA GLY A 163 2.56 -1.02 -11.72
C GLY A 163 2.54 -2.53 -11.49
N GLY A 164 1.86 -2.96 -10.43
CA GLY A 164 1.65 -4.36 -10.08
C GLY A 164 0.38 -4.95 -10.70
N VAL A 165 -0.40 -5.67 -9.87
CA VAL A 165 -1.67 -6.31 -10.27
C VAL A 165 -2.86 -5.89 -9.38
N SER A 166 -2.66 -4.96 -8.44
CA SER A 166 -3.72 -4.43 -7.59
C SER A 166 -4.56 -3.38 -8.33
N TYR A 167 -5.88 -3.38 -8.09
CA TYR A 167 -6.86 -2.59 -8.82
C TYR A 167 -6.75 -2.75 -10.35
N PRO A 168 -6.93 -3.96 -10.89
CA PRO A 168 -6.71 -4.24 -12.33
C PRO A 168 -7.56 -3.37 -13.26
N ALA A 169 -8.74 -2.91 -12.82
CA ALA A 169 -9.58 -1.95 -13.55
C ALA A 169 -8.90 -0.59 -13.82
N THR A 170 -7.80 -0.27 -13.12
CA THR A 170 -7.00 0.94 -13.37
C THR A 170 -5.88 0.72 -14.40
N GLY A 171 -5.75 -0.48 -14.95
CA GLY A 171 -4.73 -0.84 -15.92
C GLY A 171 -3.53 -1.61 -15.34
N SER A 172 -3.49 -1.84 -14.02
CA SER A 172 -2.45 -2.65 -13.36
C SER A 172 -2.76 -4.15 -13.54
N THR A 173 -2.51 -4.69 -14.74
CA THR A 173 -2.85 -6.05 -15.16
C THR A 173 -1.64 -7.00 -15.18
N GLY A 174 -0.45 -6.49 -14.79
CA GLY A 174 0.77 -7.28 -14.74
C GLY A 174 1.53 -7.40 -16.07
N ASP A 175 1.19 -6.60 -17.09
CA ASP A 175 1.85 -6.68 -18.40
C ASP A 175 3.37 -6.49 -18.29
N GLY A 176 3.84 -5.49 -17.57
CA GLY A 176 5.27 -5.28 -17.41
C GLY A 176 5.96 -6.40 -16.62
N LEU A 177 5.26 -7.05 -15.69
CA LEU A 177 5.79 -8.24 -15.00
C LEU A 177 5.92 -9.43 -15.96
N ARG A 178 5.00 -9.55 -16.92
CA ARG A 178 5.10 -10.52 -18.01
C ARG A 178 6.31 -10.21 -18.90
N PHE A 179 6.50 -8.95 -19.32
CA PHE A 179 7.68 -8.52 -20.09
C PHE A 179 8.98 -8.80 -19.35
N ALA A 180 9.01 -8.52 -18.05
CA ALA A 180 10.19 -8.81 -17.24
C ALA A 180 10.54 -10.30 -17.23
N ARG A 181 9.54 -11.21 -17.10
CA ARG A 181 9.75 -12.66 -17.19
C ARG A 181 10.25 -13.10 -18.57
N GLU A 182 9.66 -12.57 -19.65
CA GLU A 182 10.07 -12.85 -21.02
C GLU A 182 11.53 -12.45 -21.27
N LEU A 183 12.01 -11.40 -20.56
CA LEU A 183 13.40 -10.94 -20.60
C LEU A 183 14.31 -11.64 -19.57
N GLY A 184 13.86 -12.72 -18.97
CA GLY A 184 14.62 -13.57 -18.07
C GLY A 184 14.71 -13.07 -16.63
N HIS A 185 13.95 -12.03 -16.23
CA HIS A 185 13.90 -11.58 -14.86
C HIS A 185 13.03 -12.47 -13.97
N THR A 186 13.49 -12.67 -12.74
CA THR A 186 12.70 -13.32 -11.70
C THR A 186 11.63 -12.35 -11.20
N VAL A 187 10.37 -12.78 -11.27
CA VAL A 187 9.24 -12.10 -10.63
C VAL A 187 8.81 -12.96 -9.45
N THR A 188 8.92 -12.42 -8.24
CA THR A 188 8.53 -13.09 -7.01
C THR A 188 7.02 -13.33 -6.95
N ASP A 189 6.55 -14.20 -6.04
CA ASP A 189 5.13 -14.50 -5.88
C ASP A 189 4.33 -13.23 -5.62
N LEU A 190 3.31 -13.01 -6.44
CA LEU A 190 2.43 -11.87 -6.32
C LEU A 190 1.31 -12.20 -5.33
N ARG A 191 1.14 -11.34 -4.33
CA ARG A 191 0.09 -11.48 -3.32
C ARG A 191 -0.58 -10.13 -3.06
N PRO A 192 -1.88 -10.12 -2.71
CA PRO A 192 -2.53 -8.89 -2.29
C PRO A 192 -1.93 -8.40 -0.96
N SER A 193 -1.64 -7.11 -0.88
CA SER A 193 -1.11 -6.43 0.31
C SER A 193 -1.92 -5.18 0.62
N LEU A 194 -1.97 -4.79 1.90
CA LEU A 194 -2.85 -3.74 2.39
C LEU A 194 -4.32 -4.04 2.00
N VAL A 195 -4.80 -5.19 2.41
CA VAL A 195 -6.07 -5.77 1.96
C VAL A 195 -6.92 -6.17 3.17
N PRO A 196 -8.27 -6.07 3.10
CA PRO A 196 -9.17 -6.58 4.13
C PRO A 196 -9.06 -8.09 4.31
N LEU A 197 -9.46 -8.58 5.49
CA LEU A 197 -9.41 -9.99 5.86
C LEU A 197 -10.81 -10.57 6.03
N GLU A 198 -10.99 -11.80 5.58
CA GLU A 198 -12.19 -12.60 5.77
C GLU A 198 -12.10 -13.35 7.09
N ILE A 199 -13.19 -13.32 7.86
CA ILE A 199 -13.28 -13.92 9.20
C ILE A 199 -14.32 -15.04 9.21
N LYS A 200 -13.95 -16.16 9.83
CA LYS A 200 -14.78 -17.38 9.92
C LYS A 200 -16.05 -17.14 10.76
N GLU A 201 -15.90 -16.51 11.92
CA GLU A 201 -16.98 -16.27 12.88
C GLU A 201 -18.07 -15.38 12.26
N ALA A 202 -19.32 -15.62 12.61
CA ALA A 202 -20.45 -14.85 12.09
C ALA A 202 -20.64 -13.48 12.77
N TRP A 203 -20.17 -13.33 14.01
CA TRP A 203 -20.40 -12.12 14.79
C TRP A 203 -19.80 -10.84 14.23
N PRO A 204 -18.60 -10.83 13.55
CA PRO A 204 -18.08 -9.62 12.95
C PRO A 204 -18.99 -9.03 11.88
N ARG A 205 -19.67 -9.90 11.12
CA ARG A 205 -20.60 -9.48 10.05
C ARG A 205 -21.83 -8.76 10.61
N GLN A 206 -22.28 -9.13 11.83
CA GLN A 206 -23.40 -8.45 12.52
C GLN A 206 -23.04 -7.00 12.90
N LEU A 207 -21.75 -6.70 12.99
CA LEU A 207 -21.20 -5.39 13.30
C LEU A 207 -20.81 -4.59 12.06
N GLN A 208 -21.17 -5.01 10.85
CA GLN A 208 -20.84 -4.30 9.60
C GLN A 208 -21.05 -2.79 9.73
N GLY A 209 -20.01 -2.01 9.33
CA GLY A 209 -20.00 -0.55 9.40
C GLY A 209 -19.60 0.03 10.77
N LEU A 210 -19.45 -0.78 11.80
CA LEU A 210 -18.93 -0.34 13.10
C LEU A 210 -17.40 -0.20 13.01
N SER A 211 -16.90 0.99 13.32
CA SER A 211 -15.47 1.23 13.55
C SER A 211 -15.15 1.21 15.03
N LEU A 212 -14.13 0.44 15.39
CA LEU A 212 -13.52 0.47 16.71
C LEU A 212 -12.28 1.36 16.68
N LYS A 213 -12.16 2.24 17.69
CA LYS A 213 -11.00 3.10 17.90
C LYS A 213 -10.25 2.68 19.15
N ASN A 214 -8.94 2.91 19.16
CA ASN A 214 -8.09 2.62 20.31
C ASN A 214 -8.19 1.17 20.81
N ILE A 215 -8.26 0.21 19.89
CA ILE A 215 -8.16 -1.22 20.18
C ILE A 215 -6.74 -1.71 19.85
N CYS A 216 -6.33 -2.84 20.41
CA CYS A 216 -5.11 -3.51 19.97
C CYS A 216 -5.47 -4.80 19.21
N LEU A 217 -4.87 -4.95 18.03
CA LEU A 217 -4.99 -6.13 17.19
C LEU A 217 -3.68 -6.90 17.20
N THR A 218 -3.72 -8.14 17.68
CA THR A 218 -2.57 -9.03 17.69
C THR A 218 -2.78 -10.16 16.71
N ALA A 219 -1.74 -10.49 15.94
CA ALA A 219 -1.70 -11.66 15.08
C ALA A 219 -0.51 -12.56 15.42
N ALA A 220 -0.78 -13.84 15.57
CA ALA A 220 0.22 -14.88 15.79
C ALA A 220 0.20 -15.89 14.64
N VAL A 221 1.39 -16.37 14.24
CA VAL A 221 1.59 -17.44 13.27
C VAL A 221 2.41 -18.52 13.97
N HIS A 222 1.89 -19.74 14.05
CA HIS A 222 2.49 -20.85 14.82
C HIS A 222 2.82 -20.42 16.26
N ASP A 223 1.86 -19.76 16.92
CA ASP A 223 1.93 -19.22 18.29
C ASP A 223 3.04 -18.17 18.54
N LYS A 224 3.67 -17.66 17.48
CA LYS A 224 4.61 -16.52 17.54
C LYS A 224 3.91 -15.24 17.10
N ILE A 225 3.93 -14.23 17.96
CA ILE A 225 3.39 -12.91 17.64
C ILE A 225 4.21 -12.31 16.49
N LYS A 226 3.52 -11.97 15.40
CA LYS A 226 4.07 -11.33 14.21
C LYS A 226 3.62 -9.88 14.05
N TYR A 227 2.48 -9.55 14.66
CA TYR A 227 1.91 -8.21 14.63
C TYR A 227 1.20 -7.94 15.94
N CYS A 228 1.38 -6.75 16.52
CA CYS A 228 0.68 -6.28 17.72
C CYS A 228 0.69 -4.76 17.71
N GLU A 229 -0.39 -4.15 17.29
CA GLU A 229 -0.48 -2.71 17.12
C GLU A 229 -1.82 -2.16 17.63
N GLN A 230 -1.79 -0.92 18.10
CA GLN A 230 -2.97 -0.20 18.57
C GLN A 230 -3.47 0.80 17.51
N GLY A 231 -4.79 0.86 17.31
CA GLY A 231 -5.37 1.79 16.33
C GLY A 231 -6.84 1.57 16.05
N GLU A 232 -7.22 1.75 14.77
CA GLU A 232 -8.59 1.68 14.30
C GLU A 232 -8.83 0.45 13.41
N MET A 233 -9.97 -0.20 13.60
CA MET A 233 -10.46 -1.34 12.82
C MET A 233 -11.92 -1.12 12.43
N LEU A 234 -12.32 -1.61 11.26
CA LEU A 234 -13.68 -1.57 10.73
C LEU A 234 -14.21 -2.98 10.52
N PHE A 235 -15.43 -3.25 10.99
CA PHE A 235 -16.15 -4.47 10.63
C PHE A 235 -16.84 -4.33 9.29
N THR A 236 -16.82 -5.40 8.50
CA THR A 236 -17.43 -5.48 7.16
C THR A 236 -18.38 -6.67 7.07
N HIS A 237 -19.11 -6.79 5.95
CA HIS A 237 -20.00 -7.92 5.70
C HIS A 237 -19.29 -9.26 5.49
N PHE A 238 -17.97 -9.26 5.31
CA PHE A 238 -17.15 -10.47 5.13
C PHE A 238 -16.16 -10.70 6.29
N GLY A 239 -15.92 -9.70 7.14
CA GLY A 239 -14.93 -9.79 8.21
C GLY A 239 -14.48 -8.43 8.70
N ILE A 240 -13.19 -8.10 8.50
CA ILE A 240 -12.56 -6.91 9.06
C ILE A 240 -11.71 -6.15 8.05
N SER A 241 -11.61 -4.84 8.25
CA SER A 241 -10.81 -3.90 7.46
C SER A 241 -10.32 -2.73 8.35
N GLY A 242 -9.84 -1.67 7.73
CA GLY A 242 -9.35 -0.48 8.44
C GLY A 242 -7.84 -0.48 8.63
N PRO A 243 -7.27 0.63 9.13
CA PRO A 243 -5.81 0.85 9.11
C PRO A 243 -5.00 -0.28 9.74
N LEU A 244 -5.41 -0.79 10.92
CA LEU A 244 -4.72 -1.92 11.58
C LEU A 244 -4.71 -3.18 10.73
N VAL A 245 -5.87 -3.52 10.14
CA VAL A 245 -6.03 -4.75 9.36
C VAL A 245 -5.24 -4.67 8.06
N LEU A 246 -5.24 -3.52 7.39
CA LEU A 246 -4.45 -3.30 6.19
C LEU A 246 -2.95 -3.44 6.49
N SER A 247 -2.45 -2.83 7.57
CA SER A 247 -1.04 -2.98 7.97
C SER A 247 -0.70 -4.43 8.33
N LEU A 248 -1.57 -5.10 9.11
CA LEU A 248 -1.41 -6.50 9.46
C LEU A 248 -1.33 -7.39 8.21
N SER A 249 -2.21 -7.17 7.23
CA SER A 249 -2.22 -7.97 5.99
C SER A 249 -0.95 -7.81 5.18
N SER A 250 -0.30 -6.65 5.22
CA SER A 250 1.00 -6.41 4.58
C SER A 250 2.12 -7.19 5.27
N VAL A 251 2.17 -7.15 6.62
CA VAL A 251 3.16 -7.92 7.40
C VAL A 251 3.03 -9.43 7.14
N LEU A 252 1.80 -9.91 6.99
CA LEU A 252 1.49 -11.34 6.83
C LEU A 252 1.21 -11.76 5.38
N ALA A 253 1.47 -10.91 4.39
CA ALA A 253 1.12 -11.18 2.99
C ALA A 253 1.69 -12.50 2.45
N THR A 254 2.80 -13.01 3.01
CA THR A 254 3.40 -14.29 2.63
C THR A 254 3.05 -15.46 3.54
N ALA A 255 2.31 -15.22 4.63
CA ALA A 255 1.88 -16.30 5.52
C ALA A 255 0.73 -17.13 4.89
N ASP A 256 0.60 -18.38 5.31
CA ASP A 256 -0.65 -19.12 5.10
C ASP A 256 -1.68 -18.61 6.10
N TRP A 257 -2.80 -18.11 5.62
CA TRP A 257 -3.86 -17.55 6.47
C TRP A 257 -4.47 -18.57 7.44
N LYS A 258 -4.37 -19.86 7.14
CA LYS A 258 -4.82 -20.94 8.04
C LYS A 258 -4.05 -21.00 9.35
N ASP A 259 -2.80 -20.54 9.33
CA ASP A 259 -1.91 -20.53 10.49
C ASP A 259 -2.03 -19.23 11.32
N VAL A 260 -2.81 -18.26 10.82
CA VAL A 260 -2.97 -16.95 11.45
C VAL A 260 -4.09 -16.99 12.49
N LYS A 261 -3.74 -16.71 13.74
CA LYS A 261 -4.69 -16.49 14.85
C LYS A 261 -4.72 -15.00 15.19
N LEU A 262 -5.91 -14.42 15.21
CA LEU A 262 -6.11 -13.03 15.62
C LEU A 262 -6.68 -12.96 17.03
N SER A 263 -6.28 -11.92 17.75
CA SER A 263 -6.81 -11.56 19.05
C SER A 263 -7.06 -10.06 19.11
N LEU A 264 -8.23 -9.67 19.56
CA LEU A 264 -8.66 -8.28 19.67
C LEU A 264 -8.74 -7.89 21.16
N ASP A 265 -7.93 -6.93 21.58
CA ASP A 265 -8.03 -6.27 22.88
C ASP A 265 -8.85 -4.98 22.71
N LEU A 266 -10.03 -4.96 23.33
CA LEU A 266 -10.97 -3.84 23.26
C LEU A 266 -10.65 -2.73 24.28
N LYS A 267 -9.74 -2.98 25.23
CA LYS A 267 -9.36 -2.08 26.31
C LYS A 267 -7.84 -2.08 26.56
N PRO A 268 -7.01 -1.76 25.55
CA PRO A 268 -5.57 -1.91 25.66
C PRO A 268 -4.93 -0.97 26.71
N ALA A 269 -5.60 0.12 27.08
CA ALA A 269 -5.12 1.04 28.11
C ALA A 269 -5.22 0.49 29.54
N LEU A 270 -5.93 -0.62 29.77
CA LEU A 270 -6.12 -1.24 31.08
C LEU A 270 -5.47 -2.62 31.13
N THR A 271 -4.78 -2.93 32.21
CA THR A 271 -4.38 -4.32 32.50
C THR A 271 -5.61 -5.19 32.78
N HIS A 272 -5.41 -6.51 32.84
CA HIS A 272 -6.50 -7.44 33.15
C HIS A 272 -7.09 -7.13 34.54
N GLU A 273 -6.24 -6.88 35.54
CA GLU A 273 -6.61 -6.57 36.92
C GLU A 273 -7.35 -5.23 37.02
N GLN A 274 -6.85 -4.21 36.32
CA GLN A 274 -7.50 -2.90 36.27
C GLN A 274 -8.89 -2.97 35.61
N LEU A 275 -9.02 -3.78 34.58
CA LEU A 275 -10.31 -3.99 33.90
C LEU A 275 -11.28 -4.77 34.76
N ASP A 276 -10.85 -5.82 35.48
CA ASP A 276 -11.69 -6.54 36.44
C ASP A 276 -12.17 -5.61 37.55
N ALA A 277 -11.30 -4.82 38.15
CA ALA A 277 -11.65 -3.82 39.13
C ALA A 277 -12.64 -2.77 38.61
N ARG A 278 -12.50 -2.36 37.33
CA ARG A 278 -13.44 -1.45 36.66
C ARG A 278 -14.81 -2.09 36.51
N VAL A 279 -14.89 -3.35 36.04
CA VAL A 279 -16.14 -4.09 35.86
C VAL A 279 -16.83 -4.25 37.21
N LEU A 280 -16.09 -4.58 38.27
CA LEU A 280 -16.66 -4.67 39.63
C LEU A 280 -17.24 -3.36 40.11
N ARG A 281 -16.55 -2.25 39.90
CA ARG A 281 -17.03 -0.90 40.24
C ARG A 281 -18.31 -0.57 39.49
N ASP A 282 -18.33 -0.76 38.16
CA ASP A 282 -19.50 -0.47 37.32
C ASP A 282 -20.71 -1.33 37.72
N PHE A 283 -20.49 -2.57 38.19
CA PHE A 283 -21.51 -3.46 38.76
C PHE A 283 -22.02 -2.94 40.11
N GLY A 284 -21.14 -2.42 40.97
CA GLY A 284 -21.51 -1.85 42.27
C GLY A 284 -22.30 -0.54 42.13
N GLU A 285 -21.98 0.29 41.15
CA GLU A 285 -22.68 1.57 40.89
C GLU A 285 -24.12 1.34 40.33
N ALA A 286 -24.38 0.22 39.69
CA ALA A 286 -25.68 -0.06 39.08
C ALA A 286 -26.20 -1.49 39.34
N PRO A 287 -26.38 -1.88 40.59
CA PRO A 287 -26.62 -3.28 41.01
C PRO A 287 -27.94 -3.87 40.51
N ARG A 288 -28.89 -3.03 40.09
CA ARG A 288 -30.22 -3.45 39.59
C ARG A 288 -30.30 -3.47 38.05
N LYS A 289 -29.29 -2.96 37.35
CA LYS A 289 -29.28 -2.99 35.88
C LYS A 289 -28.90 -4.36 35.37
N GLN A 290 -29.50 -4.77 34.25
CA GLN A 290 -29.12 -5.99 33.55
C GLN A 290 -27.79 -5.80 32.86
N LEU A 291 -27.01 -6.88 32.66
CA LEU A 291 -25.68 -6.86 32.01
C LEU A 291 -25.71 -6.15 30.68
N GLN A 292 -26.69 -6.43 29.81
CA GLN A 292 -26.82 -5.76 28.50
C GLN A 292 -26.90 -4.23 28.58
N ASN A 293 -27.41 -3.69 29.70
CA ASN A 293 -27.55 -2.26 29.92
C ASN A 293 -26.33 -1.63 30.64
N LEU A 294 -25.40 -2.46 31.09
CA LEU A 294 -24.13 -2.03 31.70
C LEU A 294 -22.99 -1.96 30.65
N LEU A 295 -22.97 -2.90 29.72
CA LEU A 295 -21.93 -3.02 28.72
C LEU A 295 -21.75 -1.77 27.81
N PRO A 296 -22.78 -0.96 27.50
CA PRO A 296 -22.59 0.30 26.75
C PRO A 296 -21.67 1.32 27.43
N ALA A 297 -21.39 1.22 28.72
CA ALA A 297 -20.37 2.02 29.41
C ALA A 297 -18.93 1.61 29.01
N LEU A 298 -18.77 0.38 28.50
CA LEU A 298 -17.49 -0.19 28.11
C LEU A 298 -17.33 -0.35 26.58
N LEU A 299 -18.42 -0.54 25.85
CA LEU A 299 -18.41 -0.92 24.42
C LEU A 299 -19.38 -0.04 23.62
N PRO A 300 -19.15 0.15 22.30
CA PRO A 300 -20.16 0.71 21.42
C PRO A 300 -21.46 -0.10 21.50
N SER A 301 -22.61 0.57 21.44
CA SER A 301 -23.93 -0.03 21.70
C SER A 301 -24.18 -1.32 20.90
N ARG A 302 -23.91 -1.29 19.57
CA ARG A 302 -24.08 -2.49 18.73
C ARG A 302 -23.20 -3.67 19.15
N MET A 303 -21.98 -3.40 19.64
CA MET A 303 -21.10 -4.45 20.15
C MET A 303 -21.57 -4.95 21.52
N ALA A 304 -22.06 -4.05 22.39
CA ALA A 304 -22.60 -4.38 23.71
C ALA A 304 -23.80 -5.34 23.61
N GLU A 305 -24.61 -5.23 22.56
CA GLU A 305 -25.77 -6.11 22.32
C GLU A 305 -25.37 -7.58 22.11
N ILE A 306 -24.30 -7.84 21.35
CA ILE A 306 -23.87 -9.21 21.03
C ILE A 306 -22.85 -9.77 22.05
N PHE A 307 -22.21 -8.90 22.82
CA PHE A 307 -21.07 -9.25 23.66
C PHE A 307 -21.38 -10.28 24.74
N PRO A 308 -22.58 -10.27 25.42
CA PRO A 308 -22.95 -11.30 26.38
C PRO A 308 -22.94 -12.72 25.79
N ALA A 309 -23.40 -12.88 24.55
CA ALA A 309 -23.37 -14.16 23.85
C ALA A 309 -21.92 -14.61 23.57
N LEU A 310 -21.00 -13.69 23.20
CA LEU A 310 -19.59 -14.00 23.00
C LEU A 310 -18.89 -14.48 24.29
N CYS A 311 -19.35 -14.01 25.44
CA CYS A 311 -18.86 -14.42 26.76
C CYS A 311 -19.57 -15.64 27.33
N ASN A 312 -20.61 -16.14 26.67
CA ASN A 312 -21.52 -17.15 27.20
C ASN A 312 -22.10 -16.75 28.57
N VAL A 313 -22.68 -15.54 28.66
CA VAL A 313 -23.33 -14.98 29.84
C VAL A 313 -24.72 -14.50 29.46
N ASN A 314 -25.72 -14.80 30.32
CA ASN A 314 -27.08 -14.34 30.05
C ASN A 314 -27.17 -12.82 30.16
N PRO A 315 -27.66 -12.10 29.10
CA PRO A 315 -27.71 -10.64 29.01
C PRO A 315 -28.65 -9.99 30.06
N THR A 316 -29.64 -10.74 30.58
CA THR A 316 -30.64 -10.22 31.53
C THR A 316 -30.20 -10.32 32.98
N LYS A 317 -29.10 -11.02 33.30
CA LYS A 317 -28.56 -11.12 34.65
C LYS A 317 -28.21 -9.74 35.22
N GLN A 318 -28.54 -9.57 36.50
CA GLN A 318 -28.08 -8.44 37.29
C GLN A 318 -26.68 -8.73 37.90
N PRO A 319 -25.89 -7.74 38.30
CA PRO A 319 -24.58 -7.92 38.89
C PRO A 319 -24.48 -8.97 39.98
N ALA A 320 -25.44 -8.99 40.90
CA ALA A 320 -25.46 -9.97 42.00
C ALA A 320 -25.66 -11.44 41.53
N GLN A 321 -26.13 -11.64 40.30
CA GLN A 321 -26.34 -12.95 39.69
C GLN A 321 -25.16 -13.41 38.83
N ILE A 322 -24.19 -12.51 38.55
CA ILE A 322 -23.02 -12.81 37.76
C ILE A 322 -21.95 -13.42 38.64
N THR A 323 -21.62 -14.68 38.37
CA THR A 323 -20.58 -15.40 39.11
C THR A 323 -19.19 -14.84 38.82
N ALA A 324 -18.21 -15.13 39.70
CA ALA A 324 -16.81 -14.75 39.47
C ALA A 324 -16.26 -15.35 38.15
N ALA A 325 -16.68 -16.58 37.81
CA ALA A 325 -16.29 -17.21 36.54
C ALA A 325 -16.90 -16.53 35.32
N GLU A 326 -18.13 -16.04 35.38
CA GLU A 326 -18.79 -15.28 34.33
C GLU A 326 -18.11 -13.91 34.15
N ARG A 327 -17.80 -13.21 35.25
CA ARG A 327 -17.06 -11.96 35.22
C ARG A 327 -15.66 -12.15 34.59
N ALA A 328 -14.95 -13.21 34.97
CA ALA A 328 -13.67 -13.55 34.37
C ALA A 328 -13.77 -13.78 32.85
N ARG A 329 -14.86 -14.42 32.37
CA ARG A 329 -15.10 -14.54 30.91
C ARG A 329 -15.38 -13.20 30.24
N ILE A 330 -16.14 -12.31 30.87
CA ILE A 330 -16.38 -10.93 30.35
C ILE A 330 -15.06 -10.18 30.24
N VAL A 331 -14.26 -10.15 31.29
CA VAL A 331 -12.95 -9.45 31.31
C VAL A 331 -12.00 -10.09 30.30
N GLY A 332 -11.94 -11.44 30.27
CA GLY A 332 -11.11 -12.18 29.32
C GLY A 332 -11.47 -11.85 27.85
N ALA A 333 -12.75 -11.82 27.53
CA ALA A 333 -13.20 -11.46 26.17
C ALA A 333 -12.94 -9.98 25.82
N LEU A 334 -13.02 -9.06 26.78
CA LEU A 334 -12.65 -7.66 26.57
C LEU A 334 -11.15 -7.49 26.27
N LYS A 335 -10.30 -8.36 26.84
CA LYS A 335 -8.84 -8.33 26.65
C LYS A 335 -8.34 -9.19 25.48
N CYS A 336 -9.06 -10.26 25.15
CA CYS A 336 -8.60 -11.22 24.16
C CYS A 336 -9.81 -11.87 23.47
N LEU A 337 -10.41 -11.15 22.51
CA LEU A 337 -11.49 -11.67 21.70
C LEU A 337 -10.92 -12.35 20.45
N PRO A 338 -11.00 -13.68 20.32
CA PRO A 338 -10.37 -14.40 19.23
C PRO A 338 -11.16 -14.24 17.92
N MET A 339 -10.42 -14.23 16.79
CA MET A 339 -10.95 -14.29 15.43
C MET A 339 -10.09 -15.22 14.59
N THR A 340 -10.73 -16.00 13.70
CA THR A 340 -10.08 -16.92 12.78
C THR A 340 -10.11 -16.35 11.37
N VAL A 341 -8.94 -16.11 10.80
CA VAL A 341 -8.81 -15.66 9.40
C VAL A 341 -9.06 -16.85 8.48
N THR A 342 -9.89 -16.67 7.45
CA THR A 342 -10.10 -17.65 6.39
C THR A 342 -9.37 -17.29 5.11
N GLY A 343 -9.05 -16.02 4.92
CA GLY A 343 -8.34 -15.51 3.76
C GLY A 343 -8.20 -13.99 3.77
N ALA A 344 -7.47 -13.51 2.78
CA ALA A 344 -7.44 -12.10 2.43
C ALA A 344 -8.29 -11.87 1.18
N ARG A 345 -8.81 -10.65 1.02
CA ARG A 345 -9.51 -10.24 -0.20
C ARG A 345 -8.54 -10.22 -1.39
N GLY A 346 -9.08 -10.26 -2.60
CA GLY A 346 -8.31 -10.32 -3.84
C GLY A 346 -7.64 -9.00 -4.24
N PHE A 347 -6.99 -9.03 -5.40
CA PHE A 347 -6.31 -7.86 -5.97
C PHE A 347 -7.24 -6.71 -6.32
N GLU A 348 -8.52 -6.97 -6.49
CA GLU A 348 -9.55 -5.94 -6.73
C GLU A 348 -9.71 -4.98 -5.54
N GLU A 349 -9.42 -5.45 -4.32
CA GLU A 349 -9.55 -4.69 -3.08
C GLU A 349 -8.18 -4.38 -2.43
N ALA A 350 -7.10 -4.98 -2.91
CA ALA A 350 -5.75 -4.74 -2.41
C ALA A 350 -5.25 -3.36 -2.81
N VAL A 351 -4.75 -2.58 -1.86
CA VAL A 351 -4.18 -1.25 -2.15
C VAL A 351 -2.92 -1.38 -2.99
N VAL A 352 -2.06 -2.36 -2.69
CA VAL A 352 -0.81 -2.62 -3.40
C VAL A 352 -0.58 -4.10 -3.61
N THR A 353 0.32 -4.42 -4.53
CA THR A 353 0.85 -5.76 -4.78
C THR A 353 2.08 -5.98 -3.92
N CYS A 354 2.11 -7.08 -3.18
CA CYS A 354 3.30 -7.65 -2.59
C CYS A 354 3.97 -8.56 -3.63
N GLY A 355 5.29 -8.45 -3.81
CA GLY A 355 6.03 -9.12 -4.87
C GLY A 355 6.22 -8.24 -6.11
N GLY A 356 7.03 -8.71 -7.04
CA GLY A 356 7.40 -7.98 -8.26
C GLY A 356 8.73 -8.46 -8.81
N VAL A 357 9.37 -7.66 -9.65
CA VAL A 357 10.71 -7.93 -10.19
C VAL A 357 11.71 -7.96 -9.04
N SER A 358 12.47 -9.06 -8.95
CA SER A 358 13.47 -9.25 -7.90
C SER A 358 14.49 -8.11 -7.91
N VAL A 359 14.56 -7.37 -6.81
CA VAL A 359 15.50 -6.25 -6.65
C VAL A 359 16.97 -6.68 -6.71
N LYS A 360 17.26 -7.97 -6.52
CA LYS A 360 18.62 -8.53 -6.67
C LYS A 360 19.13 -8.42 -8.11
N GLU A 361 18.21 -8.37 -9.07
CA GLU A 361 18.48 -8.29 -10.51
C GLU A 361 18.41 -6.87 -11.07
N VAL A 362 18.26 -5.88 -10.19
CA VAL A 362 18.19 -4.45 -10.52
C VAL A 362 19.30 -3.71 -9.75
N THR A 363 19.93 -2.74 -10.39
CA THR A 363 20.99 -1.92 -9.79
C THR A 363 20.36 -0.82 -8.93
N PRO A 364 20.56 -0.78 -7.61
CA PRO A 364 19.86 0.20 -6.74
C PRO A 364 20.18 1.67 -7.06
N ALA A 365 21.39 1.94 -7.56
CA ALA A 365 21.86 3.29 -7.82
C ALA A 365 21.27 3.91 -9.10
N THR A 366 20.77 3.08 -10.04
CA THR A 366 20.28 3.53 -11.35
C THR A 366 18.91 2.99 -11.71
N LEU A 367 18.45 1.95 -11.02
CA LEU A 367 17.26 1.14 -11.32
C LEU A 367 17.33 0.40 -12.67
N MET A 368 18.51 0.30 -13.25
CA MET A 368 18.76 -0.47 -14.48
C MET A 368 18.80 -1.98 -14.18
N SER A 369 18.25 -2.75 -15.10
CA SER A 369 18.41 -4.21 -15.16
C SER A 369 19.88 -4.61 -15.16
N LYS A 370 20.21 -5.65 -14.40
CA LYS A 370 21.55 -6.30 -14.48
C LYS A 370 21.63 -7.31 -15.63
N LYS A 371 20.51 -7.66 -16.27
CA LYS A 371 20.41 -8.67 -17.33
C LYS A 371 20.31 -8.09 -18.71
N VAL A 372 19.62 -6.94 -18.83
CA VAL A 372 19.36 -6.29 -20.12
C VAL A 372 19.80 -4.82 -20.03
N LYS A 373 20.79 -4.43 -20.82
CA LYS A 373 21.30 -3.07 -20.91
C LYS A 373 20.22 -2.12 -21.48
N GLY A 374 20.05 -0.93 -20.92
CA GLY A 374 19.05 0.04 -21.35
C GLY A 374 17.61 -0.25 -20.88
N LEU A 375 17.41 -1.30 -20.07
CA LEU A 375 16.12 -1.60 -19.44
C LEU A 375 16.12 -1.13 -17.97
N PHE A 376 15.07 -0.40 -17.58
CA PHE A 376 14.90 0.13 -16.22
C PHE A 376 13.54 -0.25 -15.65
N PHE A 377 13.45 -0.35 -14.32
CA PHE A 377 12.21 -0.68 -13.60
C PHE A 377 11.88 0.42 -12.61
N ALA A 378 10.59 0.77 -12.45
CA ALA A 378 10.17 1.78 -11.49
C ALA A 378 8.80 1.48 -10.88
N GLY A 379 8.60 1.94 -9.65
CA GLY A 379 7.33 1.82 -8.93
C GLY A 379 7.01 0.42 -8.47
N GLU A 380 5.71 0.11 -8.44
CA GLU A 380 5.13 -1.15 -7.93
C GLU A 380 5.49 -2.38 -8.80
N MET A 381 6.24 -2.19 -9.88
CA MET A 381 6.85 -3.30 -10.63
C MET A 381 7.96 -4.01 -9.84
N LEU A 382 8.64 -3.30 -8.96
CA LEU A 382 9.72 -3.80 -8.11
C LEU A 382 9.15 -4.60 -6.93
N ASP A 383 9.86 -5.62 -6.45
CA ASP A 383 9.51 -6.33 -5.21
C ASP A 383 9.77 -5.45 -3.98
N VAL A 384 9.00 -4.38 -3.86
CA VAL A 384 9.01 -3.43 -2.75
C VAL A 384 7.59 -2.98 -2.44
N ASP A 385 7.20 -3.01 -1.17
CA ASP A 385 5.93 -2.48 -0.69
C ASP A 385 6.07 -1.92 0.74
N ALA A 386 5.20 -1.00 1.09
CA ALA A 386 5.23 -0.30 2.35
C ALA A 386 3.82 -0.18 2.96
N PHE A 387 3.73 0.24 4.21
CA PHE A 387 2.46 0.52 4.88
C PHE A 387 1.65 1.61 4.17
N THR A 388 0.39 1.76 4.59
CA THR A 388 -0.44 2.91 4.21
C THR A 388 0.14 4.20 4.78
N GLY A 389 -0.22 5.35 4.18
CA GLY A 389 0.22 6.64 4.72
C GLY A 389 1.05 7.50 3.76
N GLY A 390 1.06 7.15 2.46
CA GLY A 390 1.78 7.88 1.41
C GLY A 390 3.10 7.23 0.99
N PHE A 391 3.52 6.16 1.67
CA PHE A 391 4.81 5.51 1.41
C PHE A 391 4.89 4.89 0.00
N ASN A 392 3.87 4.16 -0.44
CA ASN A 392 3.90 3.48 -1.75
C ASN A 392 3.91 4.46 -2.93
N LEU A 393 3.21 5.59 -2.84
CA LEU A 393 3.29 6.62 -3.88
C LEU A 393 4.66 7.30 -3.89
N GLN A 394 5.24 7.59 -2.73
CA GLN A 394 6.62 8.09 -2.66
C GLN A 394 7.61 7.13 -3.32
N ILE A 395 7.51 5.82 -3.03
CA ILE A 395 8.34 4.79 -3.68
C ILE A 395 8.20 4.89 -5.20
N ALA A 396 6.96 5.02 -5.70
CA ALA A 396 6.73 5.15 -7.13
C ALA A 396 7.36 6.41 -7.72
N PHE A 397 7.19 7.56 -7.08
CA PHE A 397 7.77 8.82 -7.55
C PHE A 397 9.31 8.82 -7.46
N SER A 398 9.89 8.35 -6.35
CA SER A 398 11.35 8.33 -6.16
C SER A 398 12.05 7.38 -7.12
N THR A 399 11.51 6.16 -7.26
CA THR A 399 12.08 5.18 -8.19
C THR A 399 11.89 5.62 -9.64
N GLY A 400 10.75 6.22 -9.97
CA GLY A 400 10.52 6.83 -11.29
C GLY A 400 11.53 7.92 -11.60
N ALA A 401 11.74 8.86 -10.67
CA ALA A 401 12.69 9.95 -10.83
C ALA A 401 14.12 9.46 -11.08
N LEU A 402 14.59 8.51 -10.25
CA LEU A 402 15.93 7.95 -10.40
C LEU A 402 16.08 7.17 -11.71
N ALA A 403 15.09 6.34 -12.08
CA ALA A 403 15.11 5.60 -13.33
C ALA A 403 15.10 6.54 -14.55
N GLY A 404 14.28 7.61 -14.51
CA GLY A 404 14.20 8.60 -15.57
C GLY A 404 15.52 9.33 -15.79
N ASN A 405 16.12 9.83 -14.71
CA ASN A 405 17.43 10.49 -14.78
C ASN A 405 18.52 9.53 -15.29
N SER A 406 18.55 8.30 -14.78
CA SER A 406 19.55 7.30 -15.16
C SER A 406 19.40 6.87 -16.63
N ALA A 407 18.18 6.68 -17.12
CA ALA A 407 17.93 6.33 -18.52
C ALA A 407 18.31 7.45 -19.49
N ALA A 408 18.11 8.71 -19.10
CA ALA A 408 18.53 9.86 -19.91
C ALA A 408 20.05 9.98 -20.04
N LEU A 409 20.77 9.60 -18.98
CA LEU A 409 22.24 9.65 -18.91
C LEU A 409 22.93 8.33 -19.29
N TYR A 410 22.13 7.34 -19.71
CA TYR A 410 22.65 6.03 -20.12
C TYR A 410 23.47 6.17 -21.41
N GLU A 411 24.74 5.76 -21.34
CA GLU A 411 25.64 5.80 -22.51
C GLU A 411 25.49 4.50 -23.31
N THR A 412 25.19 4.62 -24.60
CA THR A 412 25.27 3.52 -25.55
C THR A 412 26.72 3.35 -26.00
N GLU A 413 27.17 2.10 -26.26
CA GLU A 413 28.56 1.82 -26.66
C GLU A 413 28.99 2.52 -27.96
N GLU A 414 28.05 3.00 -28.80
CA GLU A 414 28.31 3.82 -29.96
C GLU A 414 28.71 5.28 -29.61
N GLN A 415 28.55 5.66 -28.33
CA GLN A 415 28.79 7.02 -27.82
C GLN A 415 30.00 7.08 -26.88
N ALA A 416 30.58 5.94 -26.52
CA ALA A 416 31.78 5.77 -25.70
C ALA A 416 33.00 5.53 -26.60
#